data_578d4d45c247829b3502631355db259e
#
_entry.id   578d4d45c247829b3502631355db259e
#
_cell.length_a   1.000
_cell.length_b   1.000
_cell.length_c   1.000
_cell.angle_alpha   90.00
_cell.angle_beta   90.00
_cell.angle_gamma   90.00
#
_symmetry.space_group_name_H-M   'P 1'
#
loop_
_entity.id
_entity.type
_entity.pdbx_description
1 polymer ?
#
loop_
_entity_poly.entity_id
_entity_poly.type
_entity_poly.pdbx_seq_one_letter_code
_entity_poly.pdbx_strand_id
1 'polypeptide(L)'
;MIVNLFKKILYNFYHCSSNKRYLSYLRKKGAEIGRGTVFLSPRKTFFDYGRSSYITIGKSCVICSGVTILAHDYSWSVLIKSHNLLYPSGGGPVVIGDNCFIGVNAMILRN
;
A
#
# COMPACT_ATOMS: atom_id res chain seq x y z
N MET A 1 14.56 -21.50 -8.34
CA MET A 1 14.12 -20.81 -7.09
C MET A 1 14.98 -19.58 -6.77
N ILE A 2 16.31 -19.71 -6.68
CA ILE A 2 17.24 -18.59 -6.39
C ILE A 2 17.17 -17.49 -7.48
N VAL A 3 17.12 -17.86 -8.75
CA VAL A 3 17.03 -16.91 -9.88
C VAL A 3 15.73 -16.07 -9.81
N ASN A 4 14.61 -16.68 -9.40
CA ASN A 4 13.34 -15.97 -9.28
C ASN A 4 13.33 -15.01 -8.10
N LEU A 5 13.97 -15.41 -6.99
CA LEU A 5 14.12 -14.54 -5.82
C LEU A 5 15.01 -13.34 -6.14
N PHE A 6 16.13 -13.56 -6.82
CA PHE A 6 17.05 -12.51 -7.24
C PHE A 6 16.40 -11.52 -8.21
N LYS A 7 15.66 -12.01 -9.21
CA LYS A 7 14.88 -11.15 -10.11
C LYS A 7 13.84 -10.31 -9.36
N LYS A 8 13.16 -10.91 -8.38
CA LYS A 8 12.18 -10.21 -7.56
C LYS A 8 12.83 -9.10 -6.70
N ILE A 9 13.99 -9.39 -6.13
CA ILE A 9 14.76 -8.40 -5.36
C ILE A 9 15.22 -7.23 -6.24
N LEU A 10 15.80 -7.52 -7.41
CA LEU A 10 16.22 -6.49 -8.38
C LEU A 10 15.03 -5.66 -8.87
N TYR A 11 13.91 -6.29 -9.15
CA TYR A 11 12.70 -5.63 -9.60
C TYR A 11 12.18 -4.64 -8.54
N ASN A 12 12.08 -5.09 -7.29
CA ASN A 12 11.67 -4.22 -6.19
C ASN A 12 12.67 -3.08 -5.97
N PHE A 13 13.96 -3.37 -6.04
CA PHE A 13 15.02 -2.37 -5.91
C PHE A 13 14.93 -1.28 -6.99
N TYR A 14 14.66 -1.68 -8.23
CA TYR A 14 14.49 -0.75 -9.34
C TYR A 14 13.26 0.15 -9.16
N HIS A 15 12.11 -0.43 -8.86
CA HIS A 15 10.88 0.35 -8.71
C HIS A 15 10.89 1.29 -7.52
N CYS A 16 11.60 0.93 -6.47
CA CYS A 16 11.75 1.78 -5.29
C CYS A 16 12.92 2.76 -5.36
N SER A 17 13.61 2.89 -6.50
CA SER A 17 14.81 3.73 -6.64
C SER A 17 14.51 5.23 -6.74
N SER A 18 13.28 5.60 -7.11
CA SER A 18 12.83 7.00 -7.14
C SER A 18 11.32 7.08 -6.93
N ASN A 19 10.83 8.23 -6.50
CA ASN A 19 9.40 8.48 -6.36
C ASN A 19 8.64 8.29 -7.68
N LYS A 20 9.17 8.82 -8.77
CA LYS A 20 8.55 8.69 -10.11
C LYS A 20 8.35 7.23 -10.53
N ARG A 21 9.38 6.39 -10.36
CA ARG A 21 9.30 4.96 -10.68
C ARG A 21 8.33 4.23 -9.76
N TYR A 22 8.36 4.57 -8.48
CA TYR A 22 7.47 3.99 -7.48
C TYR A 22 6.00 4.29 -7.79
N LEU A 23 5.66 5.54 -8.07
CA LEU A 23 4.30 5.93 -8.45
C LEU A 23 3.84 5.22 -9.73
N SER A 24 4.71 5.15 -10.73
CA SER A 24 4.41 4.41 -11.97
C SER A 24 4.13 2.94 -11.70
N TYR A 25 4.92 2.32 -10.84
CA TYR A 25 4.73 0.93 -10.44
C TYR A 25 3.40 0.71 -9.71
N LEU A 26 3.08 1.56 -8.73
CA LEU A 26 1.81 1.47 -8.00
C LEU A 26 0.60 1.64 -8.91
N ARG A 27 0.66 2.59 -9.84
CA ARG A 27 -0.41 2.81 -10.82
C ARG A 27 -0.59 1.61 -11.75
N LYS A 28 0.49 0.98 -12.18
CA LYS A 28 0.42 -0.28 -12.96
C LYS A 28 -0.20 -1.43 -12.18
N LYS A 29 -0.03 -1.43 -10.86
CA LYS A 29 -0.69 -2.41 -9.97
C LYS A 29 -2.15 -2.10 -9.70
N GLY A 30 -2.67 -0.99 -10.22
CA GLY A 30 -4.07 -0.62 -10.12
C GLY A 30 -4.39 0.47 -9.10
N ALA A 31 -3.40 0.99 -8.37
CA ALA A 31 -3.63 2.09 -7.43
C ALA A 31 -3.93 3.39 -8.18
N GLU A 32 -4.88 4.15 -7.67
CA GLU A 32 -5.16 5.51 -8.13
C GLU A 32 -4.38 6.49 -7.27
N ILE A 33 -3.43 7.21 -7.88
CA ILE A 33 -2.61 8.19 -7.16
C ILE A 33 -2.59 9.49 -7.93
N GLY A 34 -3.04 10.56 -7.28
CA GLY A 34 -3.14 11.88 -7.85
C GLY A 34 -1.78 12.52 -8.16
N ARG A 35 -1.82 13.55 -9.00
CA ARG A 35 -0.63 14.30 -9.42
C ARG A 35 -0.01 15.03 -8.22
N GLY A 36 1.32 15.06 -8.17
CA GLY A 36 2.06 15.78 -7.15
C GLY A 36 2.19 15.08 -5.81
N THR A 37 1.64 13.87 -5.65
CA THR A 37 1.84 13.06 -4.47
C THR A 37 3.24 12.46 -4.46
N VAL A 38 3.87 12.49 -3.30
CA VAL A 38 5.27 12.09 -3.09
C VAL A 38 5.38 11.06 -1.98
N PHE A 39 6.06 9.97 -2.25
CA PHE A 39 6.55 9.02 -1.25
C PHE A 39 8.01 9.36 -0.96
N LEU A 40 8.31 9.82 0.24
CA LEU A 40 9.66 10.26 0.60
C LEU A 40 10.66 9.09 0.71
N SER A 41 10.19 7.92 1.06
CA SER A 41 11.01 6.71 1.19
C SER A 41 10.30 5.49 0.62
N PRO A 42 10.27 5.32 -0.71
CA PRO A 42 9.59 4.18 -1.33
C PRO A 42 10.05 2.82 -0.79
N ARG A 43 11.35 2.67 -0.48
CA ARG A 43 11.91 1.42 0.06
C ARG A 43 11.46 1.10 1.48
N LYS A 44 11.01 2.11 2.22
CA LYS A 44 10.53 1.99 3.61
C LYS A 44 9.02 2.15 3.70
N THR A 45 8.31 2.08 2.59
CA THR A 45 6.86 2.10 2.53
C THR A 45 6.33 0.69 2.38
N PHE A 46 5.42 0.30 3.23
CA PHE A 46 4.67 -0.94 3.07
C PHE A 46 3.33 -0.63 2.41
N PHE A 47 3.21 -0.99 1.14
CA PHE A 47 2.00 -0.80 0.34
C PHE A 47 1.40 -2.16 0.00
N ASP A 48 0.08 -2.28 0.10
CA ASP A 48 -0.60 -3.54 -0.22
C ASP A 48 -0.64 -3.80 -1.72
N TYR A 49 0.46 -4.29 -2.26
CA TYR A 49 0.62 -4.49 -3.71
C TYR A 49 -0.38 -5.48 -4.30
N GLY A 50 -0.79 -6.47 -3.52
CA GLY A 50 -1.78 -7.47 -3.95
C GLY A 50 -3.20 -6.91 -4.08
N ARG A 51 -3.47 -5.78 -3.45
CA ARG A 51 -4.77 -5.11 -3.42
C ARG A 51 -4.69 -3.64 -3.81
N SER A 52 -3.74 -3.29 -4.65
CA SER A 52 -3.50 -1.91 -5.07
C SER A 52 -4.73 -1.25 -5.70
N SER A 53 -5.58 -1.99 -6.39
CA SER A 53 -6.82 -1.48 -6.98
C SER A 53 -7.84 -0.98 -5.96
N TYR A 54 -7.69 -1.32 -4.70
CA TYR A 54 -8.52 -0.80 -3.61
C TYR A 54 -7.99 0.49 -2.99
N ILE A 55 -6.83 0.97 -3.43
CA ILE A 55 -6.14 2.11 -2.81
C ILE A 55 -6.21 3.32 -3.74
N THR A 56 -6.78 4.39 -3.21
CA THR A 56 -6.87 5.70 -3.86
C THR A 56 -6.19 6.76 -2.99
N ILE A 57 -5.23 7.46 -3.55
CA ILE A 57 -4.54 8.58 -2.90
C ILE A 57 -4.73 9.82 -3.78
N GLY A 58 -5.16 10.91 -3.19
CA GLY A 58 -5.41 12.15 -3.89
C GLY A 58 -4.15 12.87 -4.38
N LYS A 59 -4.32 14.12 -4.77
CA LYS A 59 -3.27 14.99 -5.29
C LYS A 59 -2.46 15.64 -4.16
N SER A 60 -1.20 15.94 -4.43
CA SER A 60 -0.35 16.77 -3.56
C SER A 60 -0.25 16.25 -2.13
N CYS A 61 -0.24 14.93 -1.95
CA CYS A 61 -0.02 14.29 -0.67
C CYS A 61 1.48 14.06 -0.44
N VAL A 62 1.87 14.04 0.83
CA VAL A 62 3.22 13.67 1.25
C VAL A 62 3.13 12.44 2.16
N ILE A 63 3.75 11.36 1.73
CA ILE A 63 3.79 10.08 2.46
C ILE A 63 5.20 9.87 3.01
N CYS A 64 5.33 9.89 4.32
CA CYS A 64 6.62 9.80 4.98
C CYS A 64 7.16 8.37 5.07
N SER A 65 8.41 8.25 5.55
CA SER A 65 9.09 6.97 5.74
C SER A 65 8.36 6.04 6.71
N GLY A 66 8.33 4.76 6.40
CA GLY A 66 7.76 3.73 7.27
C GLY A 66 6.24 3.67 7.29
N VAL A 67 5.56 4.43 6.44
CA VAL A 67 4.10 4.39 6.33
C VAL A 67 3.66 3.03 5.79
N THR A 68 2.64 2.47 6.42
CA THR A 68 1.98 1.23 6.00
C THR A 68 0.58 1.52 5.50
N ILE A 69 0.25 1.07 4.29
CA ILE A 69 -1.09 1.21 3.71
C ILE A 69 -1.61 -0.18 3.36
N LEU A 70 -2.64 -0.64 4.08
CA LEU A 70 -3.20 -1.98 3.95
C LEU A 70 -4.68 -1.93 3.56
N ALA A 71 -5.02 -2.60 2.48
CA ALA A 71 -6.39 -2.80 2.01
C ALA A 71 -6.99 -4.12 2.47
N HIS A 72 -6.33 -4.85 3.35
CA HIS A 72 -6.83 -6.08 3.97
C HIS A 72 -6.26 -6.25 5.37
N ASP A 73 -6.93 -7.06 6.19
CA ASP A 73 -6.42 -7.52 7.47
C ASP A 73 -6.98 -8.92 7.80
N TYR A 74 -6.37 -9.60 8.74
CA TYR A 74 -6.78 -10.91 9.20
C TYR A 74 -7.45 -10.92 10.57
N SER A 75 -7.80 -9.76 11.12
CA SER A 75 -8.45 -9.64 12.44
C SER A 75 -9.78 -10.42 12.51
N TRP A 76 -10.51 -10.45 11.40
CA TRP A 76 -11.76 -11.20 11.25
C TRP A 76 -11.60 -12.70 11.50
N SER A 77 -10.42 -13.27 11.27
CA SER A 77 -10.16 -14.70 11.49
C SER A 77 -10.29 -15.09 12.97
N VAL A 78 -9.98 -14.18 13.88
CA VAL A 78 -10.16 -14.36 15.31
C VAL A 78 -11.64 -14.42 15.67
N LEU A 79 -12.44 -13.53 15.10
CA LEU A 79 -13.89 -13.48 15.33
C LEU A 79 -14.60 -14.73 14.80
N ILE A 80 -14.20 -15.23 13.64
CA ILE A 80 -14.73 -16.47 13.09
C ILE A 80 -14.43 -17.65 14.03
N LYS A 81 -13.19 -17.78 14.48
CA LYS A 81 -12.75 -18.88 15.34
C LYS A 81 -13.35 -18.82 16.74
N SER A 82 -13.42 -17.61 17.33
CA SER A 82 -13.85 -17.44 18.72
C SER A 82 -15.36 -17.35 18.91
N HIS A 83 -16.08 -16.83 17.91
CA HIS A 83 -17.51 -16.53 18.01
C HIS A 83 -18.36 -17.20 16.92
N ASN A 84 -17.74 -18.03 16.08
CA ASN A 84 -18.41 -18.69 14.95
C ASN A 84 -19.21 -17.72 14.05
N LEU A 85 -18.68 -16.51 13.85
CA LEU A 85 -19.32 -15.48 13.04
C LEU A 85 -18.96 -15.66 11.57
N LEU A 86 -19.97 -15.59 10.70
CA LEU A 86 -19.76 -15.42 9.26
C LEU A 86 -19.33 -13.97 9.03
N TYR A 87 -18.09 -13.79 8.56
CA TYR A 87 -17.58 -12.47 8.25
C TYR A 87 -17.21 -12.37 6.77
N PRO A 88 -17.71 -11.36 6.05
CA PRO A 88 -17.31 -11.15 4.67
C PRO A 88 -15.84 -10.75 4.61
N SER A 89 -15.18 -11.04 3.51
CA SER A 89 -13.76 -10.77 3.21
C SER A 89 -13.06 -9.70 4.07
N GLY A 90 -11.85 -9.95 4.49
CA GLY A 90 -11.00 -8.99 5.21
C GLY A 90 -10.46 -7.84 4.34
N GLY A 91 -10.86 -7.70 3.07
CA GLY A 91 -10.43 -6.63 2.16
C GLY A 91 -11.43 -5.47 2.10
N GLY A 92 -10.94 -4.28 1.78
CA GLY A 92 -11.77 -3.09 1.60
C GLY A 92 -10.97 -1.88 1.11
N PRO A 93 -11.64 -0.80 0.70
CA PRO A 93 -10.98 0.36 0.14
C PRO A 93 -10.16 1.14 1.18
N VAL A 94 -9.12 1.78 0.69
CA VAL A 94 -8.39 2.83 1.40
C VAL A 94 -8.45 4.08 0.53
N VAL A 95 -8.98 5.16 1.08
CA VAL A 95 -9.08 6.44 0.39
C VAL A 95 -8.39 7.53 1.20
N ILE A 96 -7.37 8.13 0.60
CA ILE A 96 -6.66 9.29 1.15
C ILE A 96 -7.00 10.47 0.23
N GLY A 97 -7.54 11.55 0.79
CA GLY A 97 -7.92 12.74 0.03
C GLY A 97 -6.74 13.56 -0.49
N ASP A 98 -7.01 14.71 -1.07
CA ASP A 98 -5.99 15.63 -1.57
C ASP A 98 -5.29 16.36 -0.42
N ASN A 99 -4.06 16.81 -0.64
CA ASN A 99 -3.30 17.66 0.26
C ASN A 99 -3.11 17.06 1.68
N CYS A 100 -2.98 15.75 1.76
CA CYS A 100 -2.77 15.05 3.03
C CYS A 100 -1.28 14.86 3.34
N PHE A 101 -0.93 15.03 4.59
CA PHE A 101 0.37 14.66 5.13
C PHE A 101 0.23 13.41 5.99
N ILE A 102 0.93 12.35 5.62
CA ILE A 102 0.96 11.10 6.38
C ILE A 102 2.32 10.97 7.05
N GLY A 103 2.34 11.06 8.36
CA GLY A 103 3.57 11.10 9.15
C GLY A 103 4.33 9.78 9.20
N VAL A 104 5.56 9.84 9.68
CA VAL A 104 6.46 8.69 9.81
C VAL A 104 5.82 7.56 10.60
N ASN A 105 5.93 6.34 10.08
CA ASN A 105 5.41 5.10 10.69
C ASN A 105 3.89 5.06 10.90
N ALA A 106 3.13 5.94 10.27
CA ALA A 106 1.68 5.85 10.31
C ALA A 106 1.19 4.57 9.63
N MET A 107 0.11 4.02 10.15
CA MET A 107 -0.58 2.87 9.56
C MET A 107 -1.97 3.29 9.11
N ILE A 108 -2.26 3.12 7.83
CA ILE A 108 -3.57 3.39 7.24
C ILE A 108 -4.19 2.05 6.89
N LEU A 109 -5.31 1.78 7.50
CA LEU A 109 -6.06 0.53 7.29
C LEU A 109 -7.28 0.78 6.42
N ARG A 110 -7.84 -0.30 5.90
CA ARG A 110 -9.09 -0.27 5.14
C ARG A 110 -10.24 0.29 5.96
N ASN A 111 -11.17 0.87 5.26
CA ASN A 111 -12.43 1.29 5.85
C ASN A 111 -13.42 0.11 5.89
#